data_5a238bfeb841b43ea09b2c62c1167909
#
_entry.id   5a238bfeb841b43ea09b2c62c1167909
#
_cell.length_a   1.000
_cell.length_b   1.000
_cell.length_c   1.000
_cell.angle_alpha   90.00
_cell.angle_beta   90.00
_cell.angle_gamma   90.00
#
_symmetry.space_group_name_H-M   'P 1'
#
loop_
_entity.id
_entity.type
_entity.pdbx_description
1 polymer ?
#
loop_
_entity_poly.entity_id
_entity_poly.type
_entity_poly.pdbx_seq_one_letter_code
_entity_poly.pdbx_strand_id
1 'polypeptide(L)'
;MFSSELEKYSWEDITACIASKRSRDVEIALGKEHLQLDDFMALVSPAAAPYIEHMAALSRLYTQERFGKTIQMYVPLYITNSCTNHCVYCGFNHNNPIARIILTEKEIEKECRAIRQMGPFENLLIVTGENPRDAGVDYLERALQIARPYFSNLSIEVMPLKSEDYYRLTQSGLNGVVCFQ
;
A
#
# COMPACT_ATOMS: atom_id res chain seq x y z
N MET A 1 12.86 -16.65 -7.27
CA MET A 1 11.54 -16.08 -6.92
C MET A 1 11.56 -15.64 -5.46
N PHE A 2 10.71 -14.70 -5.04
CA PHE A 2 10.67 -14.24 -3.63
C PHE A 2 10.39 -15.36 -2.65
N SER A 3 9.54 -16.32 -3.00
CA SER A 3 9.28 -17.54 -2.20
C SER A 3 10.56 -18.31 -1.86
N SER A 4 11.47 -18.46 -2.83
CA SER A 4 12.75 -19.16 -2.60
C SER A 4 13.69 -18.40 -1.64
N GLU A 5 13.49 -17.08 -1.52
CA GLU A 5 14.23 -16.30 -0.53
C GLU A 5 13.62 -16.47 0.87
N LEU A 6 12.29 -16.49 0.98
CA LEU A 6 11.60 -16.74 2.24
C LEU A 6 11.88 -18.12 2.82
N GLU A 7 12.00 -19.15 1.97
CA GLU A 7 12.30 -20.53 2.39
C GLU A 7 13.66 -20.71 3.07
N LYS A 8 14.57 -19.71 2.96
CA LYS A 8 15.87 -19.72 3.65
C LYS A 8 15.76 -19.42 5.15
N TYR A 9 14.63 -18.90 5.61
CA TYR A 9 14.43 -18.42 6.96
C TYR A 9 13.29 -19.18 7.64
N SER A 10 13.55 -19.82 8.78
CA SER A 10 12.48 -20.32 9.63
C SER A 10 11.98 -19.23 10.57
N TRP A 11 10.69 -19.23 10.87
CA TRP A 11 10.10 -18.27 11.79
C TRP A 11 10.71 -18.39 13.21
N GLU A 12 10.95 -19.62 13.63
CA GLU A 12 11.55 -19.95 14.93
C GLU A 12 12.95 -19.38 15.05
N ASP A 13 13.81 -19.55 14.02
CA ASP A 13 15.18 -19.03 14.02
C ASP A 13 15.22 -17.51 14.01
N ILE A 14 14.37 -16.87 13.19
CA ILE A 14 14.26 -15.40 13.15
C ILE A 14 13.81 -14.86 14.50
N THR A 15 12.79 -15.46 15.11
CA THR A 15 12.27 -15.04 16.42
C THR A 15 13.33 -15.20 17.51
N ALA A 16 14.04 -16.33 17.54
CA ALA A 16 15.13 -16.57 18.47
C ALA A 16 16.29 -15.56 18.28
N CYS A 17 16.65 -15.27 17.02
CA CYS A 17 17.67 -14.29 16.69
C CYS A 17 17.27 -12.89 17.19
N ILE A 18 16.06 -12.42 16.92
CA ILE A 18 15.55 -11.13 17.40
C ILE A 18 15.58 -11.08 18.94
N ALA A 19 15.11 -12.15 19.62
CA ALA A 19 15.08 -12.21 21.08
C ALA A 19 16.47 -12.24 21.72
N SER A 20 17.50 -12.73 21.01
CA SER A 20 18.87 -12.82 21.49
C SER A 20 19.67 -11.50 21.43
N LYS A 21 19.17 -10.50 20.68
CA LYS A 21 19.84 -9.22 20.48
C LYS A 21 19.98 -8.45 21.78
N ARG A 22 21.09 -7.72 21.90
CA ARG A 22 21.45 -6.92 23.07
C ARG A 22 21.59 -5.45 22.71
N SER A 23 21.63 -4.58 23.73
CA SER A 23 21.79 -3.12 23.53
C SER A 23 22.99 -2.77 22.64
N ARG A 24 24.09 -3.48 22.76
CA ARG A 24 25.28 -3.29 21.92
C ARG A 24 24.98 -3.50 20.42
N ASP A 25 24.16 -4.49 20.10
CA ASP A 25 23.79 -4.77 18.69
C ASP A 25 22.94 -3.63 18.13
N VAL A 26 22.05 -3.07 18.94
CA VAL A 26 21.24 -1.88 18.60
C VAL A 26 22.14 -0.66 18.40
N GLU A 27 23.10 -0.41 19.29
CA GLU A 27 24.04 0.72 19.17
C GLU A 27 24.89 0.62 17.91
N ILE A 28 25.37 -0.60 17.57
CA ILE A 28 26.11 -0.84 16.34
C ILE A 28 25.21 -0.57 15.11
N ALA A 29 23.97 -1.05 15.12
CA ALA A 29 23.01 -0.81 14.02
C ALA A 29 22.71 0.69 13.84
N LEU A 30 22.49 1.42 14.93
CA LEU A 30 22.22 2.87 14.89
C LEU A 30 23.42 3.70 14.38
N GLY A 31 24.62 3.19 14.49
CA GLY A 31 25.85 3.86 14.00
C GLY A 31 26.17 3.57 12.53
N LYS A 32 25.42 2.69 11.85
CA LYS A 32 25.68 2.31 10.46
C LYS A 32 24.95 3.20 9.46
N GLU A 33 25.62 3.53 8.39
CA GLU A 33 25.02 4.20 7.23
C GLU A 33 24.16 3.24 6.37
N HIS A 34 24.61 1.97 6.25
CA HIS A 34 23.93 0.94 5.48
C HIS A 34 23.58 -0.25 6.39
N LEU A 35 22.28 -0.44 6.59
CA LEU A 35 21.75 -1.52 7.42
C LEU A 35 21.63 -2.82 6.62
N GLN A 36 21.90 -3.93 7.33
CA GLN A 36 21.66 -5.29 6.85
C GLN A 36 20.51 -5.92 7.62
N LEU A 37 20.05 -7.11 7.21
CA LEU A 37 18.93 -7.80 7.86
C LEU A 37 19.19 -8.04 9.35
N ASP A 38 20.42 -8.38 9.73
CA ASP A 38 20.80 -8.60 11.13
C ASP A 38 20.71 -7.32 11.97
N ASP A 39 21.04 -6.16 11.39
CA ASP A 39 20.86 -4.85 12.03
C ASP A 39 19.37 -4.52 12.22
N PHE A 40 18.54 -4.83 11.21
CA PHE A 40 17.10 -4.68 11.33
C PHE A 40 16.53 -5.55 12.45
N MET A 41 16.97 -6.81 12.57
CA MET A 41 16.58 -7.68 13.69
C MET A 41 16.97 -7.10 15.05
N ALA A 42 18.10 -6.40 15.16
CA ALA A 42 18.48 -5.70 16.38
C ALA A 42 17.55 -4.52 16.70
N LEU A 43 17.21 -3.72 15.69
CA LEU A 43 16.33 -2.54 15.83
C LEU A 43 14.87 -2.88 16.14
N VAL A 44 14.38 -4.08 15.80
CA VAL A 44 13.02 -4.55 16.16
C VAL A 44 13.01 -5.45 17.39
N SER A 45 14.16 -5.66 18.03
CA SER A 45 14.29 -6.50 19.23
C SER A 45 13.79 -5.79 20.49
N PRO A 46 13.46 -6.54 21.57
CA PRO A 46 13.16 -5.95 22.87
C PRO A 46 14.30 -5.06 23.41
N ALA A 47 15.55 -5.33 23.03
CA ALA A 47 16.73 -4.53 23.44
C ALA A 47 16.71 -3.11 22.83
N ALA A 48 15.93 -2.88 21.77
CA ALA A 48 15.80 -1.57 21.13
C ALA A 48 14.84 -0.61 21.88
N ALA A 49 14.02 -1.10 22.81
CA ALA A 49 13.04 -0.28 23.50
C ALA A 49 13.62 1.01 24.14
N PRO A 50 14.82 1.03 24.80
CA PRO A 50 15.40 2.26 25.32
C PRO A 50 15.86 3.26 24.24
N TYR A 51 15.97 2.84 22.98
CA TYR A 51 16.50 3.63 21.86
C TYR A 51 15.40 4.19 20.95
N ILE A 52 14.11 3.99 21.26
CA ILE A 52 12.97 4.37 20.39
C ILE A 52 13.03 5.86 20.01
N GLU A 53 13.33 6.76 20.97
CA GLU A 53 13.42 8.19 20.67
C GLU A 53 14.58 8.51 19.72
N HIS A 54 15.71 7.84 19.87
CA HIS A 54 16.84 8.00 18.95
C HIS A 54 16.49 7.47 17.55
N MET A 55 15.86 6.29 17.48
CA MET A 55 15.36 5.73 16.21
C MET A 55 14.36 6.67 15.54
N ALA A 56 13.44 7.23 16.29
CA ALA A 56 12.45 8.18 15.79
C ALA A 56 13.12 9.46 15.24
N ALA A 57 14.12 9.97 15.93
CA ALA A 57 14.89 11.13 15.48
C ALA A 57 15.62 10.87 14.15
N LEU A 58 16.30 9.70 14.03
CA LEU A 58 16.95 9.28 12.78
C LEU A 58 15.94 9.08 11.64
N SER A 59 14.82 8.39 11.90
CA SER A 59 13.74 8.17 10.94
C SER A 59 13.19 9.50 10.42
N ARG A 60 13.01 10.49 11.30
CA ARG A 60 12.61 11.84 10.93
C ARG A 60 13.64 12.51 10.01
N LEU A 61 14.94 12.40 10.32
CA LEU A 61 15.99 12.97 9.48
C LEU A 61 15.98 12.37 8.08
N TYR A 62 15.95 11.05 7.96
CA TYR A 62 15.87 10.35 6.66
C TYR A 62 14.60 10.70 5.89
N THR A 63 13.47 10.81 6.58
CA THR A 63 12.20 11.22 5.95
C THR A 63 12.30 12.63 5.41
N GLN A 64 12.86 13.58 6.17
CA GLN A 64 13.02 14.97 5.74
C GLN A 64 14.06 15.12 4.63
N GLU A 65 15.14 14.35 4.66
CA GLU A 65 16.14 14.30 3.60
C GLU A 65 15.53 13.79 2.28
N ARG A 66 14.70 12.75 2.34
CA ARG A 66 14.08 12.12 1.16
C ARG A 66 12.91 12.92 0.61
N PHE A 67 12.02 13.41 1.47
CA PHE A 67 10.71 13.95 1.11
C PHE A 67 10.54 15.44 1.48
N GLY A 68 11.51 16.04 2.16
CA GLY A 68 11.37 17.40 2.67
C GLY A 68 10.32 17.49 3.79
N LYS A 69 9.60 18.61 3.81
CA LYS A 69 8.50 18.86 4.76
C LYS A 69 7.12 18.78 4.09
N THR A 70 7.00 17.96 3.06
CA THR A 70 5.76 17.80 2.33
C THR A 70 5.03 16.52 2.76
N ILE A 71 3.70 16.58 2.81
CA ILE A 71 2.84 15.42 3.03
C ILE A 71 1.86 15.37 1.87
N GLN A 72 1.82 14.23 1.20
CA GLN A 72 0.85 13.98 0.16
C GLN A 72 -0.41 13.37 0.78
N MET A 73 -1.52 14.10 0.66
CA MET A 73 -2.84 13.61 1.10
C MET A 73 -3.54 12.93 -0.06
N TYR A 74 -4.15 11.77 0.19
CA TYR A 74 -4.99 11.07 -0.78
C TYR A 74 -6.29 10.58 -0.14
N VAL A 75 -7.30 10.34 -0.98
CA VAL A 75 -8.57 9.76 -0.54
C VAL A 75 -8.78 8.44 -1.27
N PRO A 76 -9.05 7.33 -0.56
CA PRO A 76 -9.43 6.08 -1.21
C PRO A 76 -10.89 6.13 -1.65
N LEU A 77 -11.17 5.70 -2.87
CA LEU A 77 -12.50 5.46 -3.40
C LEU A 77 -12.65 3.98 -3.75
N TYR A 78 -13.43 3.26 -2.95
CA TYR A 78 -13.77 1.87 -3.18
C TYR A 78 -14.88 1.78 -4.22
N ILE A 79 -14.54 1.49 -5.47
CA ILE A 79 -15.52 1.40 -6.55
C ILE A 79 -16.21 0.02 -6.61
N THR A 80 -15.60 -1.00 -5.98
CA THR A 80 -16.24 -2.31 -5.76
C THR A 80 -15.59 -3.07 -4.62
N ASN A 81 -16.39 -3.82 -3.87
CA ASN A 81 -15.95 -4.81 -2.89
C ASN A 81 -16.14 -6.26 -3.40
N SER A 82 -16.45 -6.44 -4.68
CA SER A 82 -16.53 -7.76 -5.32
C SER A 82 -15.14 -8.37 -5.39
N CYS A 83 -14.96 -9.54 -4.77
CA CYS A 83 -13.68 -10.24 -4.70
C CYS A 83 -13.88 -11.74 -4.78
N THR A 84 -13.02 -12.43 -5.51
CA THR A 84 -13.03 -13.90 -5.66
C THR A 84 -12.02 -14.59 -4.75
N ASN A 85 -11.20 -13.84 -4.01
CA ASN A 85 -10.15 -14.36 -3.14
C ASN A 85 -10.65 -14.70 -1.72
N HIS A 86 -9.87 -15.54 -1.04
CA HIS A 86 -10.16 -16.10 0.29
C HIS A 86 -9.15 -15.60 1.34
N CYS A 87 -8.62 -14.39 1.23
CA CYS A 87 -7.66 -13.83 2.18
C CYS A 87 -8.27 -13.76 3.58
N VAL A 88 -7.66 -14.46 4.54
CA VAL A 88 -8.24 -14.68 5.88
C VAL A 88 -8.44 -13.41 6.71
N TYR A 89 -7.69 -12.36 6.42
CA TYR A 89 -7.73 -11.07 7.14
C TYR A 89 -8.60 -10.01 6.44
N CYS A 90 -9.06 -10.26 5.20
CA CYS A 90 -9.71 -9.23 4.39
C CYS A 90 -11.22 -9.24 4.54
N GLY A 91 -11.82 -8.06 4.80
CA GLY A 91 -13.28 -7.90 4.86
C GLY A 91 -13.98 -8.24 3.53
N PHE A 92 -13.28 -8.13 2.40
CA PHE A 92 -13.81 -8.47 1.07
C PHE A 92 -13.67 -9.96 0.72
N ASN A 93 -13.13 -10.79 1.62
CA ASN A 93 -13.03 -12.25 1.43
C ASN A 93 -14.31 -12.80 0.83
N HIS A 94 -14.17 -13.66 -0.19
CA HIS A 94 -15.29 -14.25 -0.93
C HIS A 94 -16.32 -14.95 -0.01
N ASN A 95 -15.86 -15.58 1.06
CA ASN A 95 -16.71 -16.30 2.01
C ASN A 95 -17.46 -15.42 3.00
N ASN A 96 -17.13 -14.11 3.08
CA ASN A 96 -17.81 -13.21 3.98
C ASN A 96 -19.23 -12.91 3.47
N PRO A 97 -20.27 -13.03 4.32
CA PRO A 97 -21.66 -12.79 3.94
C PRO A 97 -21.98 -11.27 3.92
N ILE A 98 -21.29 -10.52 3.05
CA ILE A 98 -21.49 -9.09 2.88
C ILE A 98 -22.17 -8.77 1.53
N ALA A 99 -22.93 -7.70 1.49
CA ALA A 99 -23.46 -7.19 0.22
C ALA A 99 -22.31 -6.82 -0.73
N ARG A 100 -22.35 -7.34 -1.94
CA ARG A 100 -21.37 -7.00 -3.00
C ARG A 100 -21.90 -5.82 -3.80
N ILE A 101 -21.06 -4.81 -3.94
CA ILE A 101 -21.38 -3.55 -4.60
C ILE A 101 -20.38 -3.35 -5.73
N ILE A 102 -20.88 -2.92 -6.89
CA ILE A 102 -20.10 -2.48 -8.02
C ILE A 102 -20.72 -1.14 -8.43
N LEU A 103 -19.98 -0.05 -8.27
CA LEU A 103 -20.49 1.28 -8.59
C LEU A 103 -20.67 1.44 -10.09
N THR A 104 -21.79 2.00 -10.49
CA THR A 104 -22.02 2.45 -11.86
C THR A 104 -21.19 3.70 -12.15
N GLU A 105 -21.00 4.04 -13.42
CA GLU A 105 -20.29 5.25 -13.84
C GLU A 105 -20.87 6.53 -13.21
N LYS A 106 -22.21 6.62 -13.09
CA LYS A 106 -22.90 7.74 -12.43
C LYS A 106 -22.62 7.81 -10.93
N GLU A 107 -22.51 6.66 -10.27
CA GLU A 107 -22.17 6.60 -8.85
C GLU A 107 -20.71 6.97 -8.62
N ILE A 108 -19.78 6.49 -9.47
CA ILE A 108 -18.37 6.90 -9.42
C ILE A 108 -18.25 8.42 -9.55
N GLU A 109 -18.94 9.01 -10.52
CA GLU A 109 -18.94 10.46 -10.72
C GLU A 109 -19.51 11.21 -9.50
N LYS A 110 -20.61 10.71 -8.94
CA LYS A 110 -21.22 11.28 -7.72
C LYS A 110 -20.26 11.27 -6.54
N GLU A 111 -19.55 10.15 -6.33
CA GLU A 111 -18.54 10.04 -5.27
C GLU A 111 -17.36 10.98 -5.51
N CYS A 112 -16.86 11.11 -6.72
CA CYS A 112 -15.80 12.06 -7.06
C CYS A 112 -16.23 13.51 -6.73
N ARG A 113 -17.45 13.90 -7.05
CA ARG A 113 -17.99 15.23 -6.68
C ARG A 113 -18.11 15.41 -5.17
N ALA A 114 -18.58 14.39 -4.46
CA ALA A 114 -18.70 14.43 -3.00
C ALA A 114 -17.32 14.61 -2.33
N ILE A 115 -16.30 13.88 -2.77
CA ILE A 115 -14.93 14.03 -2.27
C ILE A 115 -14.40 15.45 -2.51
N ARG A 116 -14.63 16.03 -3.69
CA ARG A 116 -14.22 17.43 -3.99
C ARG A 116 -14.92 18.46 -3.12
N GLN A 117 -16.14 18.19 -2.67
CA GLN A 117 -16.85 19.06 -1.72
C GLN A 117 -16.33 18.94 -0.28
N MET A 118 -15.72 17.80 0.09
CA MET A 118 -15.13 17.61 1.43
C MET A 118 -13.83 18.41 1.62
N GLY A 119 -13.11 18.73 0.54
CA GLY A 119 -11.85 19.48 0.62
C GLY A 119 -11.03 19.47 -0.68
N PRO A 120 -9.90 20.16 -0.69
CA PRO A 120 -9.04 20.31 -1.86
C PRO A 120 -8.15 19.07 -2.09
N PHE A 121 -8.73 17.87 -2.09
CA PHE A 121 -8.00 16.64 -2.35
C PHE A 121 -7.64 16.56 -3.83
N GLU A 122 -6.34 16.42 -4.11
CA GLU A 122 -5.81 16.30 -5.47
C GLU A 122 -5.46 14.86 -5.86
N ASN A 123 -5.30 13.97 -4.87
CA ASN A 123 -4.90 12.59 -5.09
C ASN A 123 -6.05 11.65 -4.75
N LEU A 124 -6.46 10.83 -5.72
CA LEU A 124 -7.45 9.77 -5.55
C LEU A 124 -6.79 8.41 -5.69
N LEU A 125 -7.08 7.49 -4.75
CA LEU A 125 -6.72 6.08 -4.85
C LEU A 125 -8.00 5.28 -5.15
N ILE A 126 -8.12 4.75 -6.35
CA ILE A 126 -9.22 3.86 -6.72
C ILE A 126 -8.90 2.45 -6.23
N VAL A 127 -9.79 1.88 -5.43
CA VAL A 127 -9.61 0.58 -4.79
C VAL A 127 -10.68 -0.40 -5.24
N THR A 128 -10.28 -1.65 -5.53
CA THR A 128 -11.20 -2.75 -5.86
C THR A 128 -10.87 -4.02 -5.08
N GLY A 129 -11.84 -4.91 -4.96
CA GLY A 129 -11.55 -6.32 -4.74
C GLY A 129 -10.98 -6.95 -6.03
N GLU A 130 -10.43 -8.15 -5.92
CA GLU A 130 -9.94 -8.91 -7.06
C GLU A 130 -11.07 -9.72 -7.71
N ASN A 131 -11.67 -9.16 -8.75
CA ASN A 131 -12.65 -9.83 -9.58
C ASN A 131 -12.52 -9.34 -11.03
N PRO A 132 -11.73 -10.02 -11.88
CA PRO A 132 -11.49 -9.61 -13.26
C PRO A 132 -12.75 -9.50 -14.12
N ARG A 133 -13.80 -10.25 -13.76
CA ARG A 133 -15.08 -10.22 -14.50
C ARG A 133 -15.84 -8.92 -14.25
N ASP A 134 -15.92 -8.50 -12.99
CA ASP A 134 -16.75 -7.36 -12.57
C ASP A 134 -15.96 -6.05 -12.55
N ALA A 135 -14.66 -6.13 -12.24
CA ALA A 135 -13.76 -4.98 -12.12
C ALA A 135 -12.49 -5.17 -12.97
N GLY A 136 -12.67 -5.57 -14.23
CA GLY A 136 -11.59 -5.72 -15.20
C GLY A 136 -11.07 -4.38 -15.72
N VAL A 137 -10.09 -4.45 -16.63
CA VAL A 137 -9.37 -3.28 -17.17
C VAL A 137 -10.31 -2.24 -17.80
N ASP A 138 -11.35 -2.67 -18.52
CA ASP A 138 -12.33 -1.76 -19.13
C ASP A 138 -13.10 -0.93 -18.08
N TYR A 139 -13.43 -1.54 -16.95
CA TYR A 139 -14.09 -0.86 -15.84
C TYR A 139 -13.15 0.15 -15.15
N LEU A 140 -11.89 -0.27 -14.92
CA LEU A 140 -10.86 0.61 -14.35
C LEU A 140 -10.57 1.80 -15.26
N GLU A 141 -10.49 1.58 -16.56
CA GLU A 141 -10.27 2.64 -17.55
C GLU A 141 -11.37 3.68 -17.49
N ARG A 142 -12.64 3.25 -17.50
CA ARG A 142 -13.78 4.17 -17.38
C ARG A 142 -13.78 4.92 -16.06
N ALA A 143 -13.46 4.24 -14.95
CA ALA A 143 -13.35 4.88 -13.64
C ALA A 143 -12.29 5.98 -13.62
N LEU A 144 -11.11 5.74 -14.22
CA LEU A 144 -10.04 6.73 -14.36
C LEU A 144 -10.48 7.92 -15.21
N GLN A 145 -11.13 7.67 -16.36
CA GLN A 145 -11.64 8.72 -17.25
C GLN A 145 -12.67 9.62 -16.55
N ILE A 146 -13.55 9.03 -15.72
CA ILE A 146 -14.54 9.76 -14.93
C ILE A 146 -13.86 10.58 -13.82
N ALA A 147 -12.86 10.02 -13.14
CA ALA A 147 -12.18 10.68 -12.04
C ALA A 147 -11.22 11.80 -12.49
N ARG A 148 -10.66 11.71 -13.70
CA ARG A 148 -9.64 12.64 -14.22
C ARG A 148 -10.02 14.13 -14.20
N PRO A 149 -11.27 14.55 -14.46
CA PRO A 149 -11.66 15.96 -14.34
C PRO A 149 -11.67 16.51 -12.90
N TYR A 150 -11.69 15.62 -11.90
CA TYR A 150 -11.82 15.97 -10.50
C TYR A 150 -10.49 15.93 -9.73
N PHE A 151 -9.52 15.14 -10.18
CA PHE A 151 -8.27 14.89 -9.47
C PHE A 151 -7.08 14.97 -10.42
N SER A 152 -6.00 15.62 -9.97
CA SER A 152 -4.77 15.77 -10.75
C SER A 152 -3.86 14.54 -10.67
N ASN A 153 -4.02 13.70 -9.64
CA ASN A 153 -3.23 12.49 -9.47
C ASN A 153 -4.14 11.29 -9.16
N LEU A 154 -4.13 10.31 -10.05
CA LEU A 154 -4.94 9.09 -9.95
C LEU A 154 -4.05 7.88 -9.73
N SER A 155 -4.31 7.13 -8.68
CA SER A 155 -3.67 5.85 -8.40
C SER A 155 -4.70 4.74 -8.28
N ILE A 156 -4.27 3.52 -8.52
CA ILE A 156 -5.10 2.32 -8.34
C ILE A 156 -4.47 1.36 -7.33
N GLU A 157 -5.31 0.72 -6.54
CA GLU A 157 -4.98 -0.42 -5.70
C GLU A 157 -5.91 -1.56 -6.08
N VAL A 158 -5.43 -2.40 -6.97
CA VAL A 158 -6.21 -3.45 -7.64
C VAL A 158 -5.36 -4.71 -7.80
N MET A 159 -5.97 -5.79 -8.28
CA MET A 159 -5.25 -7.00 -8.64
C MET A 159 -4.08 -6.73 -9.61
N PRO A 160 -3.02 -7.53 -9.60
CA PRO A 160 -1.95 -7.46 -10.59
C PRO A 160 -2.49 -7.59 -12.02
N LEU A 161 -2.08 -6.66 -12.88
CA LEU A 161 -2.47 -6.60 -14.28
C LEU A 161 -1.28 -6.96 -15.18
N LYS A 162 -1.55 -7.19 -16.46
CA LYS A 162 -0.50 -7.34 -17.46
C LYS A 162 0.11 -5.99 -17.83
N SER A 163 1.33 -6.01 -18.35
CA SER A 163 2.06 -4.78 -18.73
C SER A 163 1.30 -3.94 -19.76
N GLU A 164 0.65 -4.59 -20.74
CA GLU A 164 -0.19 -3.91 -21.73
C GLU A 164 -1.40 -3.21 -21.12
N ASP A 165 -1.99 -3.80 -20.07
CA ASP A 165 -3.14 -3.22 -19.37
C ASP A 165 -2.72 -1.98 -18.57
N TYR A 166 -1.59 -2.04 -17.85
CA TYR A 166 -1.03 -0.86 -17.18
C TYR A 166 -0.73 0.26 -18.17
N TYR A 167 -0.11 -0.07 -19.33
CA TYR A 167 0.13 0.92 -20.38
C TYR A 167 -1.17 1.58 -20.84
N ARG A 168 -2.22 0.81 -21.09
CA ARG A 168 -3.55 1.31 -21.46
C ARG A 168 -4.12 2.26 -20.41
N LEU A 169 -4.04 1.89 -19.12
CA LEU A 169 -4.53 2.71 -18.02
C LEU A 169 -3.75 4.02 -17.86
N THR A 170 -2.43 4.04 -18.15
CA THR A 170 -1.66 5.29 -18.15
C THR A 170 -2.17 6.29 -19.20
N GLN A 171 -2.64 5.83 -20.36
CA GLN A 171 -3.25 6.70 -21.37
C GLN A 171 -4.56 7.32 -20.87
N SER A 172 -5.24 6.68 -19.92
CA SER A 172 -6.48 7.16 -19.29
C SER A 172 -6.25 8.01 -18.04
N GLY A 173 -4.98 8.32 -17.71
CA GLY A 173 -4.61 9.24 -16.63
C GLY A 173 -4.12 8.57 -15.35
N LEU A 174 -3.79 7.29 -15.38
CA LEU A 174 -3.18 6.60 -14.24
C LEU A 174 -1.75 7.13 -13.98
N ASN A 175 -1.47 7.53 -12.74
CA ASN A 175 -0.17 8.03 -12.28
C ASN A 175 0.57 7.03 -11.38
N GLY A 176 -0.15 6.22 -10.61
CA GLY A 176 0.46 5.33 -9.64
C GLY A 176 -0.28 4.01 -9.47
N VAL A 177 0.45 2.99 -9.07
CA VAL A 177 -0.09 1.65 -8.75
C VAL A 177 0.38 1.24 -7.37
N VAL A 178 -0.56 0.85 -6.53
CA VAL A 178 -0.29 0.13 -5.28
C VAL A 178 -0.53 -1.35 -5.57
N CYS A 179 0.51 -2.14 -5.40
CA CYS A 179 0.44 -3.57 -5.65
C CYS A 179 0.12 -4.30 -4.35
N PHE A 180 -0.81 -5.25 -4.38
CA PHE A 180 -1.09 -6.12 -3.24
C PHE A 180 0.14 -6.96 -2.89
N GLN A 181 0.28 -7.26 -1.61
CA GLN A 181 1.28 -8.21 -1.13
C GLN A 181 0.80 -9.65 -1.25
#